data_4d98c13f2f78e649e9c47ed175f89c17
#
_entry.id   4d98c13f2f78e649e9c47ed175f89c17
#
_cell.length_a   1.000
_cell.length_b   1.000
_cell.length_c   1.000
_cell.angle_alpha   90.00
_cell.angle_beta   90.00
_cell.angle_gamma   90.00
#
_symmetry.space_group_name_H-M   'P 1'
#
loop_
_entity.id
_entity.type
_entity.pdbx_description
1 polymer ?
#
loop_
_entity_poly.entity_id
_entity_poly.type
_entity_poly.pdbx_seq_one_letter_code
_entity_poly.pdbx_strand_id
1 'polypeptide(L)'
;MRFLGRGLIGLLLFSLALGLLGLAGNTIKIAVQDRVNKEPRAQKARERTFTVKVVPAEVTSMNPTLNAFGEIQSRKTLDLRMAAGGQIQQLSPNFVEGGSVKIGELLIRLDDSNYQSAVDLAENNLIDAENEVSESGRNLSFSREELTAAEEQEELRLRALKRQQDLVKRGVGTAAALENAELAASAATQAVLSRKAAVDQAKNRGAQAETRLVRAELALNDAEINKDDAKGNFLPTFNAQANHTWNIGLNQDIDRK
;
A
#
# COMPACT_ATOMS: atom_id res chain seq x y z
N MET A 1 -20.99 54.17 61.95
CA MET A 1 -20.57 55.10 60.87
C MET A 1 -19.16 54.85 60.39
N ARG A 2 -18.81 53.58 60.09
CA ARG A 2 -17.49 53.20 59.57
C ARG A 2 -17.44 52.76 58.14
N PHE A 3 -18.59 52.69 57.46
CA PHE A 3 -18.68 52.24 56.06
C PHE A 3 -18.65 53.39 55.03
N LEU A 4 -19.08 54.56 55.38
CA LEU A 4 -19.08 55.72 54.48
C LEU A 4 -17.66 56.20 54.12
N GLY A 5 -16.73 56.14 55.12
CA GLY A 5 -15.36 56.61 54.91
C GLY A 5 -14.55 55.78 53.92
N ARG A 6 -14.80 54.46 53.85
CA ARG A 6 -14.09 53.57 52.94
C ARG A 6 -14.55 53.68 51.47
N GLY A 7 -15.85 53.99 51.28
CA GLY A 7 -16.39 54.23 49.93
C GLY A 7 -15.87 55.55 49.35
N LEU A 8 -15.75 56.59 50.19
CA LEU A 8 -15.29 57.89 49.75
C LEU A 8 -13.81 57.88 49.36
N ILE A 9 -12.98 57.10 50.07
CA ILE A 9 -11.55 56.90 49.72
C ILE A 9 -11.41 56.12 48.40
N GLY A 10 -12.26 55.10 48.13
CA GLY A 10 -12.28 54.35 46.88
C GLY A 10 -12.65 55.23 45.68
N LEU A 11 -13.65 56.11 45.89
CA LEU A 11 -14.08 57.01 44.82
C LEU A 11 -13.01 58.10 44.53
N LEU A 12 -12.30 58.54 45.58
CA LEU A 12 -11.18 59.50 45.44
C LEU A 12 -9.99 58.86 44.68
N LEU A 13 -9.66 57.63 45.00
CA LEU A 13 -8.61 56.91 44.28
C LEU A 13 -8.98 56.63 42.82
N PHE A 14 -10.24 56.33 42.57
CA PHE A 14 -10.72 56.10 41.22
C PHE A 14 -10.69 57.39 40.39
N SER A 15 -11.14 58.53 40.96
CA SER A 15 -11.04 59.81 40.27
C SER A 15 -9.62 60.25 40.01
N LEU A 16 -8.70 59.97 40.95
CA LEU A 16 -7.25 60.25 40.80
C LEU A 16 -6.65 59.41 39.66
N ALA A 17 -7.02 58.14 39.59
CA ALA A 17 -6.53 57.24 38.51
C ALA A 17 -7.06 57.69 37.14
N LEU A 18 -8.31 58.09 37.02
CA LEU A 18 -8.89 58.63 35.82
C LEU A 18 -8.24 59.94 35.39
N GLY A 19 -7.92 60.81 36.37
CA GLY A 19 -7.19 62.06 36.11
C GLY A 19 -5.77 61.82 35.58
N LEU A 20 -5.04 60.83 36.14
CA LEU A 20 -3.72 60.44 35.64
C LEU A 20 -3.77 59.84 34.24
N LEU A 21 -4.78 59.03 33.93
CA LEU A 21 -4.99 58.46 32.59
C LEU A 21 -5.29 59.56 31.57
N GLY A 22 -6.08 60.58 31.95
CA GLY A 22 -6.36 61.72 31.09
C GLY A 22 -5.08 62.57 30.81
N LEU A 23 -4.24 62.76 31.83
CA LEU A 23 -2.97 63.46 31.66
C LEU A 23 -1.99 62.65 30.75
N ALA A 24 -1.90 61.33 30.93
CA ALA A 24 -1.09 60.50 30.10
C ALA A 24 -1.57 60.50 28.62
N GLY A 25 -2.86 60.43 28.39
CA GLY A 25 -3.42 60.54 27.07
C GLY A 25 -3.14 61.86 26.37
N ASN A 26 -3.21 62.96 27.14
CA ASN A 26 -2.92 64.30 26.63
C ASN A 26 -1.44 64.52 26.31
N THR A 27 -0.52 63.96 27.09
CA THR A 27 0.92 64.02 26.81
C THR A 27 1.30 63.25 25.57
N ILE A 28 0.68 62.07 25.37
CA ILE A 28 0.86 61.28 24.13
C ILE A 28 0.34 62.01 22.93
N LYS A 29 -0.84 62.62 23.00
CA LYS A 29 -1.42 63.42 21.92
C LYS A 29 -0.49 64.61 21.51
N ILE A 30 0.04 65.32 22.48
CA ILE A 30 0.96 66.43 22.22
C ILE A 30 2.27 65.92 21.60
N ALA A 31 2.82 64.78 22.11
CA ALA A 31 4.04 64.24 21.56
C ALA A 31 3.91 63.71 20.13
N VAL A 32 2.75 63.19 19.77
CA VAL A 32 2.44 62.75 18.40
C VAL A 32 2.26 63.94 17.48
N GLN A 33 1.54 64.98 17.90
CA GLN A 33 1.37 66.21 17.13
C GLN A 33 2.68 66.92 16.85
N ASP A 34 3.60 66.97 17.84
CA ASP A 34 4.93 67.56 17.67
C ASP A 34 5.81 66.75 16.70
N ARG A 35 5.59 65.45 16.58
CA ARG A 35 6.29 64.65 15.60
C ARG A 35 5.74 64.83 14.17
N VAL A 36 4.43 64.95 14.04
CA VAL A 36 3.79 65.13 12.73
C VAL A 36 4.07 66.52 12.16
N ASN A 37 4.17 67.55 13.02
CA ASN A 37 4.39 68.95 12.59
C ASN A 37 5.88 69.31 12.47
N LYS A 38 6.81 68.39 12.78
CA LYS A 38 8.22 68.62 12.42
C LYS A 38 8.44 68.37 10.94
N GLU A 39 8.37 69.42 10.20
CA GLU A 39 8.85 69.37 8.80
C GLU A 39 10.31 68.89 8.77
N PRO A 40 10.63 67.91 7.91
CA PRO A 40 12.02 67.50 7.80
C PRO A 40 12.85 68.69 7.31
N ARG A 41 13.70 69.20 8.17
CA ARG A 41 14.71 70.18 7.74
C ARG A 41 15.56 69.55 6.66
N ALA A 42 15.28 69.88 5.45
CA ALA A 42 16.15 69.58 4.34
C ALA A 42 17.52 70.19 4.62
N GLN A 43 18.47 69.38 4.99
CA GLN A 43 19.85 69.76 5.06
C GLN A 43 20.25 70.15 3.63
N LYS A 44 20.40 71.43 3.39
CA LYS A 44 21.04 71.90 2.14
C LYS A 44 22.41 71.24 2.07
N ALA A 45 22.52 70.18 1.29
CA ALA A 45 23.81 69.59 1.02
C ALA A 45 24.71 70.67 0.42
N ARG A 46 25.77 71.01 1.15
CA ARG A 46 26.83 71.82 0.56
C ARG A 46 27.45 71.01 -0.56
N GLU A 47 27.28 71.48 -1.76
CA GLU A 47 28.02 70.95 -2.90
C GLU A 47 29.50 71.01 -2.59
N ARG A 48 30.08 69.86 -2.26
CA ARG A 48 31.52 69.73 -2.16
C ARG A 48 32.06 69.53 -3.57
N THR A 49 32.59 70.55 -4.16
CA THR A 49 33.37 70.43 -5.38
C THR A 49 34.69 69.77 -5.08
N PHE A 50 34.84 68.54 -5.53
CA PHE A 50 36.11 67.83 -5.46
C PHE A 50 36.88 67.99 -6.73
N THR A 51 38.12 68.35 -6.64
CA THR A 51 39.02 68.32 -7.77
C THR A 51 39.36 66.88 -8.09
N VAL A 52 38.79 66.32 -9.13
CA VAL A 52 39.07 64.93 -9.54
C VAL A 52 40.02 64.96 -10.74
N LYS A 53 41.02 64.17 -10.68
CA LYS A 53 41.92 63.94 -11.80
C LYS A 53 41.21 63.02 -12.78
N VAL A 54 40.74 63.56 -13.89
CA VAL A 54 40.11 62.79 -14.97
C VAL A 54 41.17 62.18 -15.89
N VAL A 55 41.06 60.90 -16.09
CA VAL A 55 41.83 60.22 -17.12
C VAL A 55 40.88 60.06 -18.33
N PRO A 56 41.28 60.54 -19.55
CA PRO A 56 40.46 60.39 -20.72
C PRO A 56 40.22 58.89 -20.96
N ALA A 57 38.96 58.53 -21.19
CA ALA A 57 38.62 57.18 -21.56
C ALA A 57 38.99 56.97 -23.04
N GLU A 58 39.91 56.06 -23.26
CA GLU A 58 40.22 55.62 -24.62
C GLU A 58 39.27 54.41 -24.93
N VAL A 59 38.67 54.50 -26.15
CA VAL A 59 37.80 53.38 -26.59
C VAL A 59 38.73 52.26 -26.99
N THR A 60 38.81 51.29 -26.03
CA THR A 60 39.54 50.04 -26.22
C THR A 60 38.55 48.87 -26.27
N SER A 61 38.67 48.03 -27.28
CA SER A 61 37.91 46.80 -27.34
C SER A 61 38.44 45.86 -26.25
N MET A 62 37.61 45.60 -25.21
CA MET A 62 37.93 44.64 -24.17
C MET A 62 36.98 43.45 -24.33
N ASN A 63 37.55 42.27 -24.49
CA ASN A 63 36.81 41.03 -24.39
C ASN A 63 36.70 40.63 -22.90
N PRO A 64 35.54 40.76 -22.29
CA PRO A 64 35.38 40.35 -20.92
C PRO A 64 35.49 38.83 -20.84
N THR A 65 36.43 38.30 -20.07
CA THR A 65 36.51 36.88 -19.73
C THR A 65 35.70 36.66 -18.49
N LEU A 66 34.63 35.88 -18.63
CA LEU A 66 33.80 35.43 -17.52
C LEU A 66 34.34 34.05 -17.03
N ASN A 67 34.94 34.04 -15.88
CA ASN A 67 35.32 32.78 -15.24
C ASN A 67 34.12 32.33 -14.40
N ALA A 68 33.47 31.26 -14.82
CA ALA A 68 32.40 30.62 -14.09
C ALA A 68 32.88 29.29 -13.50
N PHE A 69 32.61 29.10 -12.25
CA PHE A 69 32.79 27.82 -11.54
C PHE A 69 31.45 27.14 -11.40
N GLY A 70 31.39 25.88 -11.67
CA GLY A 70 30.19 25.08 -11.53
C GLY A 70 30.54 23.67 -11.04
N GLU A 71 29.66 23.10 -10.23
CA GLU A 71 29.73 21.70 -9.82
C GLU A 71 28.90 20.87 -10.81
N ILE A 72 29.52 19.79 -11.30
CA ILE A 72 28.81 18.84 -12.18
C ILE A 72 28.02 17.91 -11.28
N GLN A 73 26.71 18.04 -11.31
CA GLN A 73 25.81 17.14 -10.61
C GLN A 73 25.10 16.21 -11.58
N SER A 74 24.93 14.95 -11.17
CA SER A 74 24.15 14.00 -11.94
C SER A 74 22.68 14.46 -12.03
N ARG A 75 22.16 14.50 -13.23
CA ARG A 75 20.78 14.91 -13.50
C ARG A 75 19.76 13.85 -13.07
N LYS A 76 20.18 12.60 -13.01
CA LYS A 76 19.38 11.45 -12.56
C LYS A 76 20.24 10.52 -11.72
N THR A 77 19.79 10.27 -10.54
CA THR A 77 20.34 9.24 -9.65
C THR A 77 19.32 8.13 -9.53
N LEU A 78 19.73 6.90 -9.69
CA LEU A 78 18.88 5.73 -9.54
C LEU A 78 19.44 4.87 -8.42
N ASP A 79 18.65 4.66 -7.37
CA ASP A 79 18.95 3.72 -6.30
C ASP A 79 18.38 2.35 -6.68
N LEU A 80 19.25 1.43 -7.01
CA LEU A 80 18.88 0.04 -7.28
C LEU A 80 18.83 -0.74 -5.97
N ARG A 81 17.67 -1.34 -5.67
CA ARG A 81 17.49 -2.23 -4.52
C ARG A 81 17.02 -3.58 -5.01
N MET A 82 17.57 -4.63 -4.46
CA MET A 82 17.11 -5.99 -4.76
C MET A 82 15.74 -6.20 -4.07
N ALA A 83 14.82 -6.84 -4.76
CA ALA A 83 13.50 -7.21 -4.23
C ALA A 83 13.62 -8.40 -3.25
N ALA A 84 14.52 -9.35 -3.55
CA ALA A 84 14.79 -10.50 -2.71
C ALA A 84 16.08 -10.31 -1.89
N GLY A 85 16.09 -10.84 -0.65
CA GLY A 85 17.25 -10.88 0.23
C GLY A 85 17.98 -12.21 0.13
N GLY A 86 19.30 -12.24 0.27
CA GLY A 86 20.05 -13.49 0.22
C GLY A 86 21.54 -13.29 0.26
N GLN A 87 22.30 -14.41 0.19
CA GLN A 87 23.74 -14.38 0.08
C GLN A 87 24.15 -14.06 -1.35
N ILE A 88 25.16 -13.22 -1.50
CA ILE A 88 25.71 -12.88 -2.82
C ILE A 88 26.55 -14.04 -3.29
N GLN A 89 26.16 -14.67 -4.39
CA GLN A 89 26.91 -15.73 -5.03
C GLN A 89 27.95 -15.17 -5.99
N GLN A 90 27.60 -14.11 -6.72
CA GLN A 90 28.47 -13.50 -7.72
C GLN A 90 28.25 -11.99 -7.75
N LEU A 91 29.37 -11.26 -7.86
CA LEU A 91 29.41 -9.82 -8.03
C LEU A 91 30.10 -9.50 -9.37
N SER A 92 29.53 -8.58 -10.15
CA SER A 92 30.18 -8.12 -11.38
C SER A 92 31.48 -7.39 -11.06
N PRO A 93 32.57 -7.63 -11.83
CA PRO A 93 33.80 -6.87 -11.67
C PRO A 93 33.64 -5.37 -11.95
N ASN A 94 32.58 -4.98 -12.68
CA ASN A 94 32.26 -3.58 -12.96
C ASN A 94 31.47 -2.92 -11.82
N PHE A 95 31.04 -3.69 -10.81
CA PHE A 95 30.32 -3.18 -9.64
C PHE A 95 31.30 -2.62 -8.60
N VAL A 96 31.96 -1.53 -8.98
CA VAL A 96 32.91 -0.78 -8.17
C VAL A 96 32.57 0.70 -8.24
N GLU A 97 33.01 1.44 -7.23
CA GLU A 97 32.82 2.90 -7.20
C GLU A 97 33.48 3.55 -8.43
N GLY A 98 32.72 4.37 -9.16
CA GLY A 98 33.16 4.96 -10.42
C GLY A 98 33.12 4.01 -11.63
N GLY A 99 32.66 2.78 -11.46
CA GLY A 99 32.49 1.82 -12.53
C GLY A 99 31.39 2.22 -13.53
N SER A 100 31.45 1.62 -14.72
CA SER A 100 30.47 1.85 -15.79
C SER A 100 29.74 0.55 -16.09
N VAL A 101 28.40 0.59 -16.14
CA VAL A 101 27.55 -0.57 -16.38
C VAL A 101 26.70 -0.35 -17.63
N LYS A 102 26.38 -1.43 -18.33
CA LYS A 102 25.56 -1.42 -19.53
C LYS A 102 24.15 -1.91 -19.22
N ILE A 103 23.21 -1.55 -20.08
CA ILE A 103 21.84 -2.08 -20.02
C ILE A 103 21.91 -3.61 -20.19
N GLY A 104 21.29 -4.34 -19.26
CA GLY A 104 21.28 -5.80 -19.29
C GLY A 104 22.52 -6.47 -18.68
N GLU A 105 23.44 -5.72 -18.11
CA GLU A 105 24.61 -6.28 -17.42
C GLU A 105 24.21 -6.81 -16.05
N LEU A 106 24.58 -8.09 -15.78
CA LEU A 106 24.36 -8.70 -14.47
C LEU A 106 25.31 -8.07 -13.45
N LEU A 107 24.77 -7.38 -12.46
CA LEU A 107 25.57 -6.72 -11.43
C LEU A 107 25.80 -7.62 -10.20
N ILE A 108 24.74 -8.25 -9.74
CA ILE A 108 24.75 -9.11 -8.55
C ILE A 108 23.92 -10.35 -8.84
N ARG A 109 24.42 -11.51 -8.41
CA ARG A 109 23.66 -12.76 -8.37
C ARG A 109 23.56 -13.23 -6.94
N LEU A 110 22.34 -13.51 -6.48
CA LEU A 110 22.11 -14.15 -5.19
C LEU A 110 22.17 -15.68 -5.32
N ASP A 111 22.41 -16.33 -4.20
CA ASP A 111 22.20 -17.77 -4.05
C ASP A 111 20.69 -18.04 -4.02
N ASP A 112 20.20 -18.73 -5.04
CA ASP A 112 18.79 -19.04 -5.23
C ASP A 112 18.37 -20.42 -4.67
N SER A 113 19.30 -21.15 -4.03
CA SER A 113 19.06 -22.51 -3.52
C SER A 113 17.86 -22.58 -2.55
N ASN A 114 17.74 -21.61 -1.65
CA ASN A 114 16.62 -21.55 -0.72
C ASN A 114 15.29 -21.26 -1.43
N TYR A 115 15.31 -20.42 -2.44
CA TYR A 115 14.13 -20.08 -3.24
C TYR A 115 13.70 -21.26 -4.11
N GLN A 116 14.67 -22.00 -4.68
CA GLN A 116 14.38 -23.24 -5.39
C GLN A 116 13.73 -24.27 -4.46
N SER A 117 14.28 -24.46 -3.26
CA SER A 117 13.70 -25.37 -2.27
C SER A 117 12.28 -24.94 -1.84
N ALA A 118 12.00 -23.64 -1.79
CA ALA A 118 10.65 -23.13 -1.51
C ALA A 118 9.67 -23.44 -2.66
N VAL A 119 10.12 -23.33 -3.91
CA VAL A 119 9.32 -23.73 -5.08
C VAL A 119 9.04 -25.22 -5.04
N ASP A 120 10.07 -26.06 -4.86
CA ASP A 120 9.91 -27.53 -4.79
C ASP A 120 8.93 -27.94 -3.68
N LEU A 121 8.97 -27.25 -2.52
CA LEU A 121 8.01 -27.48 -1.44
C LEU A 121 6.59 -27.06 -1.84
N ALA A 122 6.44 -25.91 -2.49
CA ALA A 122 5.13 -25.43 -2.94
C ALA A 122 4.54 -26.32 -4.03
N GLU A 123 5.36 -26.86 -4.95
CA GLU A 123 4.95 -27.84 -5.96
C GLU A 123 4.44 -29.14 -5.29
N ASN A 124 5.16 -29.65 -4.31
CA ASN A 124 4.71 -30.83 -3.55
C ASN A 124 3.38 -30.57 -2.82
N ASN A 125 3.23 -29.41 -2.20
CA ASN A 125 1.97 -29.03 -1.54
C ASN A 125 0.81 -28.88 -2.56
N LEU A 126 1.08 -28.44 -3.76
CA LEU A 126 0.09 -28.39 -4.84
C LEU A 126 -0.35 -29.80 -5.24
N ILE A 127 0.59 -30.72 -5.47
CA ILE A 127 0.31 -32.12 -5.78
C ILE A 127 -0.54 -32.76 -4.67
N ASP A 128 -0.22 -32.50 -3.43
CA ASP A 128 -0.98 -33.02 -2.27
C ASP A 128 -2.41 -32.46 -2.27
N ALA A 129 -2.59 -31.18 -2.56
CA ALA A 129 -3.91 -30.56 -2.62
C ALA A 129 -4.74 -31.09 -3.81
N GLU A 130 -4.13 -31.33 -4.97
CA GLU A 130 -4.78 -31.97 -6.13
C GLU A 130 -5.25 -33.38 -5.81
N ASN A 131 -4.41 -34.15 -5.12
CA ASN A 131 -4.76 -35.49 -4.66
C ASN A 131 -5.94 -35.44 -3.67
N GLU A 132 -5.97 -34.49 -2.75
CA GLU A 132 -7.08 -34.32 -1.80
C GLU A 132 -8.40 -33.96 -2.52
N VAL A 133 -8.37 -33.09 -3.55
CA VAL A 133 -9.54 -32.80 -4.38
C VAL A 133 -10.03 -34.07 -5.10
N SER A 134 -9.12 -34.83 -5.70
CA SER A 134 -9.45 -36.09 -6.36
C SER A 134 -10.04 -37.10 -5.40
N GLU A 135 -9.50 -37.27 -4.21
CA GLU A 135 -10.01 -38.16 -3.18
C GLU A 135 -11.39 -37.72 -2.67
N SER A 136 -11.57 -36.44 -2.40
CA SER A 136 -12.86 -35.90 -1.95
C SER A 136 -13.94 -36.04 -3.01
N GLY A 137 -13.58 -35.92 -4.30
CA GLY A 137 -14.47 -36.18 -5.43
C GLY A 137 -14.93 -37.63 -5.48
N ARG A 138 -14.01 -38.60 -5.30
CA ARG A 138 -14.36 -40.03 -5.21
C ARG A 138 -15.26 -40.33 -4.02
N ASN A 139 -14.96 -39.75 -2.85
CA ASN A 139 -15.76 -39.91 -1.65
C ASN A 139 -17.17 -39.34 -1.81
N LEU A 140 -17.31 -38.21 -2.49
CA LEU A 140 -18.62 -37.65 -2.81
C LEU A 140 -19.41 -38.54 -3.77
N SER A 141 -18.76 -39.09 -4.80
CA SER A 141 -19.40 -40.05 -5.74
C SER A 141 -19.90 -41.28 -4.99
N PHE A 142 -19.06 -41.88 -4.16
CA PHE A 142 -19.41 -43.04 -3.33
C PHE A 142 -20.59 -42.71 -2.39
N SER A 143 -20.56 -41.59 -1.69
CA SER A 143 -21.66 -41.18 -0.82
C SER A 143 -22.98 -40.97 -1.56
N ARG A 144 -22.95 -40.51 -2.81
CA ARG A 144 -24.14 -40.40 -3.68
C ARG A 144 -24.68 -41.74 -4.10
N GLU A 145 -23.81 -42.69 -4.45
CA GLU A 145 -24.20 -44.06 -4.76
C GLU A 145 -24.87 -44.76 -3.55
N GLU A 146 -24.30 -44.57 -2.37
CA GLU A 146 -24.92 -45.09 -1.10
C GLU A 146 -26.29 -44.43 -0.84
N LEU A 147 -26.43 -43.13 -1.10
CA LEU A 147 -27.72 -42.45 -0.97
C LEU A 147 -28.75 -43.05 -1.97
N THR A 148 -28.37 -43.22 -3.22
CA THR A 148 -29.26 -43.81 -4.25
C THR A 148 -29.69 -45.20 -3.84
N ALA A 149 -28.79 -46.07 -3.36
CA ALA A 149 -29.13 -47.40 -2.88
C ALA A 149 -30.07 -47.35 -1.65
N ALA A 150 -29.89 -46.37 -0.77
CA ALA A 150 -30.78 -46.19 0.39
C ALA A 150 -32.19 -45.69 -0.05
N GLU A 151 -32.28 -44.81 -1.02
CA GLU A 151 -33.54 -44.33 -1.60
C GLU A 151 -34.31 -45.46 -2.30
N GLU A 152 -33.62 -46.29 -3.06
CA GLU A 152 -34.22 -47.48 -3.68
C GLU A 152 -34.75 -48.47 -2.59
N GLN A 153 -33.99 -48.68 -1.53
CA GLN A 153 -34.40 -49.49 -0.42
C GLN A 153 -35.62 -48.91 0.31
N GLU A 154 -35.65 -47.58 0.54
CA GLU A 154 -36.80 -46.90 1.12
C GLU A 154 -38.05 -47.10 0.27
N GLU A 155 -37.93 -46.89 -1.07
CA GLU A 155 -39.05 -47.06 -2.01
C GLU A 155 -39.62 -48.48 -1.93
N LEU A 156 -38.77 -49.51 -1.89
CA LEU A 156 -39.19 -50.90 -1.72
C LEU A 156 -39.96 -51.13 -0.40
N ARG A 157 -39.47 -50.53 0.70
CA ARG A 157 -40.13 -50.62 2.00
C ARG A 157 -41.47 -49.88 2.04
N LEU A 158 -41.55 -48.70 1.45
CA LEU A 158 -42.81 -47.93 1.34
C LEU A 158 -43.84 -48.67 0.49
N ARG A 159 -43.44 -49.31 -0.65
CA ARG A 159 -44.31 -50.16 -1.43
C ARG A 159 -44.79 -51.38 -0.62
N ALA A 160 -43.93 -51.97 0.20
CA ALA A 160 -44.30 -53.08 1.09
C ALA A 160 -45.30 -52.63 2.15
N LEU A 161 -45.07 -51.49 2.79
CA LEU A 161 -45.98 -50.89 3.76
C LEU A 161 -47.37 -50.63 3.11
N LYS A 162 -47.39 -50.01 1.94
CA LYS A 162 -48.65 -49.76 1.23
C LYS A 162 -49.41 -51.04 0.95
N ARG A 163 -48.73 -52.14 0.52
CA ARG A 163 -49.37 -53.46 0.34
C ARG A 163 -49.96 -53.98 1.65
N GLN A 164 -49.27 -53.85 2.80
CA GLN A 164 -49.79 -54.31 4.10
C GLN A 164 -51.00 -53.48 4.54
N GLN A 165 -50.96 -52.18 4.35
CA GLN A 165 -52.11 -51.28 4.63
C GLN A 165 -53.35 -51.69 3.82
N ASP A 166 -53.18 -52.03 2.52
CA ASP A 166 -54.28 -52.47 1.67
C ASP A 166 -54.81 -53.87 2.05
N LEU A 167 -53.94 -54.79 2.50
CA LEU A 167 -54.36 -56.10 3.03
C LEU A 167 -55.18 -55.95 4.32
N VAL A 168 -54.75 -55.09 5.24
CA VAL A 168 -55.51 -54.83 6.48
C VAL A 168 -56.85 -54.18 6.16
N LYS A 169 -56.92 -53.23 5.23
CA LYS A 169 -58.17 -52.61 4.78
C LYS A 169 -59.18 -53.63 4.18
N ARG A 170 -58.66 -54.68 3.54
CA ARG A 170 -59.47 -55.78 2.98
C ARG A 170 -59.81 -56.85 4.03
N GLY A 171 -59.38 -56.74 5.28
CA GLY A 171 -59.63 -57.69 6.36
C GLY A 171 -58.81 -58.98 6.36
N VAL A 172 -57.75 -59.04 5.49
CA VAL A 172 -56.88 -60.24 5.34
C VAL A 172 -55.46 -60.01 5.90
N GLY A 173 -55.14 -58.79 6.35
CA GLY A 173 -53.87 -58.46 6.99
C GLY A 173 -53.96 -58.53 8.50
N THR A 174 -52.79 -58.75 9.16
CA THR A 174 -52.66 -58.70 10.64
C THR A 174 -52.10 -57.36 11.09
N ALA A 175 -52.50 -56.89 12.25
CA ALA A 175 -51.95 -55.63 12.85
C ALA A 175 -50.45 -55.73 13.05
N ALA A 176 -49.92 -56.86 13.49
CA ALA A 176 -48.50 -57.11 13.71
C ALA A 176 -47.70 -57.00 12.36
N ALA A 177 -48.23 -57.49 11.25
CA ALA A 177 -47.59 -57.37 9.94
C ALA A 177 -47.57 -55.92 9.41
N LEU A 178 -48.62 -55.15 9.72
CA LEU A 178 -48.62 -53.72 9.43
C LEU A 178 -47.61 -52.96 10.25
N GLU A 179 -47.59 -53.18 11.56
CA GLU A 179 -46.62 -52.54 12.47
C GLU A 179 -45.18 -52.85 12.05
N ASN A 180 -44.84 -54.08 11.73
CA ASN A 180 -43.53 -54.46 11.22
C ASN A 180 -43.17 -53.74 9.91
N ALA A 181 -44.14 -53.59 9.00
CA ALA A 181 -43.91 -52.85 7.74
C ALA A 181 -43.71 -51.33 7.98
N GLU A 182 -44.42 -50.74 8.96
CA GLU A 182 -44.25 -49.34 9.38
C GLU A 182 -42.87 -49.13 10.00
N LEU A 183 -42.44 -49.98 10.91
CA LEU A 183 -41.10 -49.94 11.50
C LEU A 183 -40.00 -50.07 10.42
N ALA A 184 -40.17 -51.01 9.50
CA ALA A 184 -39.21 -51.20 8.40
C ALA A 184 -39.16 -50.00 7.46
N ALA A 185 -40.30 -49.38 7.14
CA ALA A 185 -40.33 -48.15 6.34
C ALA A 185 -39.69 -46.96 7.06
N SER A 186 -40.00 -46.75 8.34
CA SER A 186 -39.42 -45.73 9.20
C SER A 186 -37.88 -45.88 9.31
N ALA A 187 -37.39 -47.13 9.49
CA ALA A 187 -35.96 -47.41 9.52
C ALA A 187 -35.28 -47.07 8.17
N ALA A 188 -35.93 -47.35 7.02
CA ALA A 188 -35.42 -47.04 5.69
C ALA A 188 -35.36 -45.49 5.45
N THR A 189 -36.41 -44.78 5.85
CA THR A 189 -36.43 -43.31 5.79
C THR A 189 -35.31 -42.71 6.66
N GLN A 190 -35.08 -43.24 7.85
CA GLN A 190 -33.98 -42.78 8.69
C GLN A 190 -32.60 -43.05 8.04
N ALA A 191 -32.46 -44.20 7.37
CA ALA A 191 -31.24 -44.50 6.61
C ALA A 191 -30.97 -43.48 5.48
N VAL A 192 -32.02 -43.12 4.72
CA VAL A 192 -31.92 -42.08 3.65
C VAL A 192 -31.47 -40.75 4.24
N LEU A 193 -32.07 -40.30 5.35
CA LEU A 193 -31.66 -39.07 6.02
C LEU A 193 -30.18 -39.10 6.47
N SER A 194 -29.74 -40.22 6.99
CA SER A 194 -28.33 -40.41 7.37
C SER A 194 -27.40 -40.37 6.19
N ARG A 195 -27.72 -41.00 5.03
CA ARG A 195 -26.93 -40.97 3.81
C ARG A 195 -26.93 -39.59 3.18
N LYS A 196 -28.05 -38.88 3.25
CA LYS A 196 -28.13 -37.48 2.76
C LYS A 196 -27.19 -36.57 3.56
N ALA A 197 -27.15 -36.71 4.88
CA ALA A 197 -26.18 -35.98 5.69
C ALA A 197 -24.72 -36.34 5.36
N ALA A 198 -24.45 -37.62 5.03
CA ALA A 198 -23.12 -38.07 4.60
C ALA A 198 -22.72 -37.41 3.25
N VAL A 199 -23.63 -37.29 2.29
CA VAL A 199 -23.40 -36.57 1.02
C VAL A 199 -23.10 -35.09 1.27
N ASP A 200 -23.87 -34.42 2.12
CA ASP A 200 -23.62 -33.02 2.47
C ASP A 200 -22.24 -32.83 3.14
N GLN A 201 -21.86 -33.77 4.00
CA GLN A 201 -20.52 -33.75 4.61
C GLN A 201 -19.41 -33.98 3.58
N ALA A 202 -19.58 -34.91 2.65
CA ALA A 202 -18.62 -35.17 1.57
C ALA A 202 -18.50 -33.94 0.66
N LYS A 203 -19.60 -33.29 0.33
CA LYS A 203 -19.63 -32.06 -0.46
C LYS A 203 -18.85 -30.92 0.24
N ASN A 204 -19.06 -30.76 1.55
CA ASN A 204 -18.34 -29.73 2.31
C ASN A 204 -16.83 -30.03 2.37
N ARG A 205 -16.43 -31.29 2.47
CA ARG A 205 -15.01 -31.68 2.40
C ARG A 205 -14.43 -31.36 1.00
N GLY A 206 -15.19 -31.60 -0.07
CA GLY A 206 -14.79 -31.23 -1.42
C GLY A 206 -14.53 -29.74 -1.56
N ALA A 207 -15.44 -28.89 -1.08
CA ALA A 207 -15.26 -27.44 -1.09
C ALA A 207 -14.04 -26.97 -0.28
N GLN A 208 -13.74 -27.67 0.83
CA GLN A 208 -12.52 -27.38 1.61
C GLN A 208 -11.26 -27.78 0.86
N ALA A 209 -11.26 -28.93 0.18
CA ALA A 209 -10.15 -29.39 -0.64
C ALA A 209 -9.88 -28.41 -1.82
N GLU A 210 -10.91 -27.97 -2.52
CA GLU A 210 -10.80 -26.96 -3.58
C GLU A 210 -10.21 -25.64 -3.04
N THR A 211 -10.61 -25.21 -1.83
CA THR A 211 -10.04 -24.03 -1.20
C THR A 211 -8.55 -24.19 -0.88
N ARG A 212 -8.13 -25.40 -0.47
CA ARG A 212 -6.72 -25.72 -0.23
C ARG A 212 -5.93 -25.72 -1.53
N LEU A 213 -6.49 -26.28 -2.60
CA LEU A 213 -5.89 -26.26 -3.92
C LEU A 213 -5.57 -24.83 -4.38
N VAL A 214 -6.56 -23.94 -4.35
CA VAL A 214 -6.35 -22.52 -4.71
C VAL A 214 -5.25 -21.87 -3.86
N ARG A 215 -5.18 -22.19 -2.57
CA ARG A 215 -4.11 -21.67 -1.71
C ARG A 215 -2.74 -22.22 -2.09
N ALA A 216 -2.66 -23.49 -2.46
CA ALA A 216 -1.42 -24.12 -2.89
C ALA A 216 -0.95 -23.53 -4.23
N GLU A 217 -1.85 -23.29 -5.17
CA GLU A 217 -1.55 -22.61 -6.43
C GLU A 217 -1.00 -21.19 -6.20
N LEU A 218 -1.63 -20.41 -5.32
CA LEU A 218 -1.13 -19.08 -4.96
C LEU A 218 0.25 -19.14 -4.30
N ALA A 219 0.46 -20.10 -3.39
CA ALA A 219 1.74 -20.26 -2.72
C ALA A 219 2.87 -20.65 -3.71
N LEU A 220 2.56 -21.47 -4.71
CA LEU A 220 3.51 -21.81 -5.77
C LEU A 220 3.85 -20.58 -6.60
N ASN A 221 2.85 -19.83 -7.04
CA ASN A 221 3.07 -18.60 -7.80
C ASN A 221 3.92 -17.58 -7.01
N ASP A 222 3.65 -17.41 -5.71
CA ASP A 222 4.45 -16.53 -4.85
C ASP A 222 5.90 -17.02 -4.71
N ALA A 223 6.11 -18.34 -4.59
CA ALA A 223 7.44 -18.93 -4.52
C ALA A 223 8.22 -18.75 -5.83
N GLU A 224 7.57 -18.92 -6.99
CA GLU A 224 8.15 -18.69 -8.31
C GLU A 224 8.54 -17.22 -8.52
N ILE A 225 7.66 -16.28 -8.15
CA ILE A 225 7.97 -14.84 -8.20
C ILE A 225 9.20 -14.52 -7.36
N ASN A 226 9.24 -15.00 -6.11
CA ASN A 226 10.37 -14.77 -5.21
C ASN A 226 11.68 -15.37 -5.74
N LYS A 227 11.61 -16.54 -6.40
CA LYS A 227 12.76 -17.17 -7.06
C LYS A 227 13.23 -16.36 -8.26
N ASP A 228 12.33 -15.85 -9.09
CA ASP A 228 12.66 -15.01 -10.23
C ASP A 228 13.23 -13.66 -9.79
N ASP A 229 12.70 -13.08 -8.73
CA ASP A 229 13.26 -11.90 -8.09
C ASP A 229 14.68 -12.14 -7.54
N ALA A 230 14.93 -13.33 -6.97
CA ALA A 230 16.25 -13.71 -6.46
C ALA A 230 17.26 -13.97 -7.59
N LYS A 231 16.84 -14.52 -8.72
CA LYS A 231 17.69 -14.71 -9.91
C LYS A 231 18.11 -13.39 -10.55
N GLY A 232 17.52 -12.28 -10.08
CA GLY A 232 17.96 -10.95 -10.45
C GLY A 232 17.86 -10.70 -11.94
N ASN A 233 16.71 -10.82 -12.53
CA ASN A 233 16.40 -10.11 -13.76
C ASN A 233 16.33 -8.59 -13.50
N PHE A 234 17.27 -8.09 -12.70
CA PHE A 234 17.62 -6.69 -12.64
C PHE A 234 18.39 -6.35 -13.92
N LEU A 235 17.69 -6.44 -15.01
CA LEU A 235 17.98 -5.67 -16.18
C LEU A 235 17.42 -4.26 -15.87
N PRO A 236 18.27 -3.29 -15.49
CA PRO A 236 17.78 -1.94 -15.42
C PRO A 236 17.27 -1.60 -16.81
N THR A 237 15.99 -1.58 -16.99
CA THR A 237 15.36 -1.02 -18.19
C THR A 237 15.57 0.49 -18.11
N PHE A 238 16.79 0.92 -18.46
CA PHE A 238 17.10 2.33 -18.60
C PHE A 238 16.40 2.86 -19.86
N ASN A 239 15.24 3.43 -19.70
CA ASN A 239 14.76 4.45 -20.62
C ASN A 239 15.49 5.76 -20.29
N ALA A 240 16.81 5.79 -20.53
CA ALA A 240 17.61 6.99 -20.47
C ALA A 240 17.39 7.76 -21.78
N GLN A 241 16.39 8.60 -21.84
CA GLN A 241 16.39 9.72 -22.76
C GLN A 241 17.44 10.72 -22.27
N ALA A 242 18.68 10.57 -22.75
CA ALA A 242 19.71 11.58 -22.60
C ALA A 242 19.36 12.74 -23.51
N ASN A 243 18.62 13.71 -23.02
CA ASN A 243 18.58 15.03 -23.65
C ASN A 243 19.94 15.70 -23.37
N HIS A 244 20.87 15.52 -24.30
CA HIS A 244 22.07 16.32 -24.40
C HIS A 244 21.67 17.75 -24.78
N THR A 245 21.42 18.59 -23.81
CA THR A 245 21.44 20.04 -24.03
C THR A 245 22.89 20.48 -23.78
N TRP A 246 23.69 20.48 -24.85
CA TRP A 246 24.94 21.20 -24.85
C TRP A 246 24.59 22.69 -24.81
N ASN A 247 24.76 23.35 -23.66
CA ASN A 247 24.88 24.78 -23.61
C ASN A 247 26.29 25.10 -24.15
N ILE A 248 26.39 25.15 -25.47
CA ILE A 248 27.51 25.81 -26.13
C ILE A 248 27.28 27.28 -25.83
N GLY A 249 28.11 27.88 -24.97
CA GLY A 249 28.17 29.30 -24.81
C GLY A 249 28.41 29.89 -26.18
N LEU A 250 27.37 30.49 -26.73
CA LEU A 250 27.50 31.34 -27.93
C LEU A 250 28.40 32.49 -27.58
N ASN A 251 29.66 32.43 -28.05
CA ASN A 251 30.48 33.58 -28.24
C ASN A 251 29.74 34.45 -29.30
N GLN A 252 28.86 35.32 -28.85
CA GLN A 252 28.37 36.37 -29.72
C GLN A 252 29.48 37.43 -29.83
N ASP A 253 30.29 37.30 -30.86
CA ASP A 253 31.01 38.43 -31.40
C ASP A 253 30.00 39.50 -31.82
N ILE A 254 29.82 40.48 -30.96
CA ILE A 254 29.05 41.66 -31.31
C ILE A 254 30.02 42.56 -32.06
N ASP A 255 30.22 42.29 -33.37
CA ASP A 255 30.71 43.26 -34.30
C ASP A 255 29.65 44.34 -34.47
N ARG A 256 29.80 45.42 -33.72
CA ARG A 256 29.13 46.70 -34.03
C ARG A 256 30.12 47.55 -34.78
N LYS A 257 29.91 47.62 -36.10
CA LYS A 257 30.35 48.81 -36.92
C LYS A 257 29.55 50.01 -36.49
#